data_bdbb7a23abd05a5f62b279557dbd35fb
#
_entry.id   bdbb7a23abd05a5f62b279557dbd35fb
#
_cell.length_a   1.000
_cell.length_b   1.000
_cell.length_c   1.000
_cell.angle_alpha   90.00
_cell.angle_beta   90.00
_cell.angle_gamma   90.00
#
_symmetry.space_group_name_H-M   'P 1'
#
loop_
_entity.id
_entity.type
_entity.pdbx_description
1 polymer ?
#
loop_
_entity_poly.entity_id
_entity_poly.type
_entity_poly.pdbx_seq_one_letter_code
_entity_poly.pdbx_strand_id
1 'polypeptide(L)'
;MRITGGMIRGRRLANVKGVTIRPTSDRVRGSIFDILGQTLTDLRILDLFAGTGSLGIESLSRGAKNAMFVDNSHRALAIIKNNLVTCGYEEFSMVIKAKLPNGLPHIQDFGYGQFDVVFIDPPYGKGYIWPTIHTLLNKKLLAEDSRIVVESSKNATDPFPIDFYNLQLKLTKSYGSTVINFYSNYKEM
;
A
#
# COMPACT_ATOMS: atom_id res chain seq x y z
N MET A 1 1.18 -3.03 17.12
CA MET A 1 0.85 -2.12 16.04
C MET A 1 -0.56 -1.57 16.24
N ARG A 2 -0.81 -0.29 16.02
CA ARG A 2 -2.10 0.38 16.26
C ARG A 2 -2.44 1.29 15.09
N ILE A 3 -3.73 1.50 14.81
CA ILE A 3 -4.19 2.54 13.87
C ILE A 3 -3.86 3.92 14.44
N THR A 4 -3.25 4.79 13.63
CA THR A 4 -2.72 6.08 14.10
C THR A 4 -3.68 7.25 13.89
N GLY A 5 -4.67 7.10 12.99
CA GLY A 5 -5.65 8.15 12.67
C GLY A 5 -7.00 7.64 12.23
N GLY A 6 -7.93 8.55 11.98
CA GLY A 6 -9.28 8.25 11.50
C GLY A 6 -10.24 7.72 12.56
N MET A 7 -11.33 7.10 12.10
CA MET A 7 -12.50 6.71 12.91
C MET A 7 -12.18 5.68 14.00
N ILE A 8 -11.23 4.77 13.76
CA ILE A 8 -10.85 3.73 14.71
C ILE A 8 -9.43 3.93 15.27
N ARG A 9 -8.98 5.18 15.38
CA ARG A 9 -7.67 5.51 15.98
C ARG A 9 -7.47 4.79 17.30
N GLY A 10 -6.28 4.21 17.50
CA GLY A 10 -5.89 3.46 18.68
C GLY A 10 -6.25 1.97 18.62
N ARG A 11 -7.07 1.51 17.66
CA ARG A 11 -7.40 0.08 17.49
C ARG A 11 -6.13 -0.73 17.29
N ARG A 12 -5.98 -1.81 18.04
CA ARG A 12 -4.85 -2.74 17.91
C ARG A 12 -5.09 -3.71 16.75
N LEU A 13 -4.08 -3.89 15.92
CA LEU A 13 -4.06 -4.90 14.86
C LEU A 13 -3.23 -6.12 15.31
N ALA A 14 -3.69 -7.30 14.92
CA ALA A 14 -2.91 -8.52 15.04
C ALA A 14 -1.64 -8.43 14.19
N ASN A 15 -0.56 -9.05 14.65
CA ASN A 15 0.71 -9.08 13.99
C ASN A 15 1.14 -10.52 13.66
N VAL A 16 2.04 -10.68 12.71
CA VAL A 16 2.63 -11.98 12.35
C VAL A 16 3.61 -12.38 13.45
N LYS A 17 3.22 -13.31 14.35
CA LYS A 17 4.16 -13.87 15.33
C LYS A 17 5.25 -14.68 14.61
N GLY A 18 6.52 -14.46 14.99
CA GLY A 18 7.64 -15.29 14.56
C GLY A 18 8.15 -15.07 13.13
N VAL A 19 7.76 -13.99 12.47
CA VAL A 19 8.39 -13.53 11.23
C VAL A 19 9.09 -12.21 11.52
N THR A 20 10.37 -12.12 11.17
CA THR A 20 11.18 -10.89 11.27
C THR A 20 10.79 -9.91 10.16
N ILE A 21 9.49 -9.81 9.87
CA ILE A 21 8.96 -8.71 9.07
C ILE A 21 8.94 -7.53 10.04
N ARG A 22 9.79 -6.56 9.77
CA ARG A 22 9.76 -5.28 10.48
C ARG A 22 8.51 -4.54 9.99
N PRO A 23 7.40 -4.52 10.77
CA PRO A 23 6.22 -3.79 10.32
C PRO A 23 6.60 -2.32 10.21
N THR A 24 6.09 -1.63 9.19
CA THR A 24 6.12 -0.17 9.13
C THR A 24 5.71 0.37 10.49
N SER A 25 6.65 1.03 11.18
CA SER A 25 6.40 1.47 12.56
C SER A 25 5.21 2.44 12.61
N ASP A 26 4.50 2.51 13.76
CA ASP A 26 3.38 3.44 13.96
C ASP A 26 3.80 4.88 13.60
N ARG A 27 5.07 5.26 13.87
CA ARG A 27 5.63 6.57 13.54
C ARG A 27 5.77 6.77 12.02
N VAL A 28 6.32 5.78 11.30
CA VAL A 28 6.49 5.87 9.83
C VAL A 28 5.12 5.91 9.16
N ARG A 29 4.19 5.05 9.60
CA ARG A 29 2.82 5.04 9.08
C ARG A 29 2.11 6.36 9.33
N GLY A 30 2.16 6.91 10.55
CA GLY A 30 1.65 8.24 10.84
C GLY A 30 2.18 9.29 9.86
N SER A 31 3.49 9.31 9.63
CA SER A 31 4.11 10.26 8.70
C SER A 31 3.71 10.05 7.24
N ILE A 32 3.46 8.80 6.80
CA ILE A 32 2.91 8.54 5.46
C ILE A 32 1.56 9.25 5.31
N PHE A 33 0.67 9.12 6.29
CA PHE A 33 -0.65 9.74 6.24
C PHE A 33 -0.64 11.25 6.52
N ASP A 34 0.37 11.78 7.21
CA ASP A 34 0.56 13.24 7.31
C ASP A 34 0.86 13.86 5.93
N ILE A 35 1.57 13.12 5.05
CA ILE A 35 1.89 13.56 3.69
C ILE A 35 0.74 13.30 2.73
N LEU A 36 0.09 12.12 2.81
CA LEU A 36 -1.06 11.78 1.96
C LEU A 36 -2.31 12.63 2.26
N GLY A 37 -2.38 13.21 3.45
CA GLY A 37 -3.56 13.87 3.99
C GLY A 37 -4.26 13.01 5.05
N GLN A 38 -4.86 13.70 6.03
CA GLN A 38 -5.53 13.04 7.16
C GLN A 38 -6.87 12.39 6.78
N THR A 39 -7.45 12.80 5.66
CA THR A 39 -8.73 12.32 5.15
C THR A 39 -8.54 11.76 3.74
N LEU A 40 -9.05 10.56 3.51
CA LEU A 40 -8.96 9.83 2.23
C LEU A 40 -10.37 9.50 1.70
N THR A 41 -11.34 10.37 1.95
CA THR A 41 -12.75 10.16 1.59
C THR A 41 -12.88 9.83 0.10
N ASP A 42 -13.68 8.81 -0.19
CA ASP A 42 -14.01 8.30 -1.53
C ASP A 42 -12.83 7.71 -2.33
N LEU A 43 -11.63 7.68 -1.78
CA LEU A 43 -10.46 7.13 -2.48
C LEU A 43 -10.46 5.59 -2.44
N ARG A 44 -10.04 5.00 -3.55
CA ARG A 44 -9.83 3.55 -3.72
C ARG A 44 -8.37 3.22 -3.47
N ILE A 45 -8.13 2.26 -2.60
CA ILE A 45 -6.80 1.93 -2.09
C ILE A 45 -6.36 0.56 -2.61
N LEU A 46 -5.11 0.46 -3.04
CA LEU A 46 -4.45 -0.81 -3.35
C LEU A 46 -3.23 -0.99 -2.43
N ASP A 47 -3.26 -2.00 -1.58
CA ASP A 47 -2.19 -2.35 -0.64
C ASP A 47 -1.48 -3.61 -1.14
N LEU A 48 -0.31 -3.44 -1.75
CA LEU A 48 0.51 -4.50 -2.35
C LEU A 48 1.60 -4.94 -1.40
N PHE A 49 1.84 -6.25 -1.32
CA PHE A 49 2.68 -6.88 -0.29
C PHE A 49 2.13 -6.56 1.12
N ALA A 50 0.82 -6.64 1.26
CA ALA A 50 0.05 -6.01 2.32
C ALA A 50 0.38 -6.50 3.75
N GLY A 51 1.00 -7.69 3.92
CA GLY A 51 1.46 -8.23 5.19
C GLY A 51 0.37 -8.33 6.25
N THR A 52 0.24 -7.35 7.12
CA THR A 52 -0.81 -7.26 8.14
C THR A 52 -2.03 -6.45 7.69
N GLY A 53 -1.96 -5.80 6.53
CA GLY A 53 -2.98 -4.90 6.00
C GLY A 53 -2.99 -3.52 6.66
N SER A 54 -1.94 -3.15 7.37
CA SER A 54 -1.96 -1.95 8.23
C SER A 54 -2.14 -0.64 7.47
N LEU A 55 -1.59 -0.50 6.26
CA LEU A 55 -1.72 0.70 5.44
C LEU A 55 -3.13 0.82 4.84
N GLY A 56 -3.64 -0.26 4.26
CA GLY A 56 -4.99 -0.27 3.73
C GLY A 56 -6.06 -0.09 4.80
N ILE A 57 -5.94 -0.75 5.97
CA ILE A 57 -6.88 -0.59 7.10
C ILE A 57 -6.83 0.82 7.68
N GLU A 58 -5.64 1.42 7.80
CA GLU A 58 -5.53 2.81 8.21
C GLU A 58 -6.19 3.76 7.20
N SER A 59 -6.07 3.47 5.90
CA SER A 59 -6.75 4.24 4.85
C SER A 59 -8.28 4.19 5.01
N LEU A 60 -8.84 2.99 5.28
CA LEU A 60 -10.26 2.83 5.57
C LEU A 60 -10.68 3.60 6.82
N SER A 61 -9.86 3.56 7.88
CA SER A 61 -10.09 4.35 9.09
C SER A 61 -10.16 5.86 8.82
N ARG A 62 -9.48 6.34 7.77
CA ARG A 62 -9.44 7.74 7.32
C ARG A 62 -10.47 8.07 6.25
N GLY A 63 -11.43 7.16 6.02
CA GLY A 63 -12.58 7.42 5.16
C GLY A 63 -12.44 6.91 3.72
N ALA A 64 -11.41 6.12 3.41
CA ALA A 64 -11.29 5.53 2.07
C ALA A 64 -12.55 4.73 1.72
N LYS A 65 -12.96 4.81 0.45
CA LYS A 65 -14.16 4.14 -0.07
C LYS A 65 -14.06 2.63 0.03
N ASN A 66 -12.93 2.10 -0.38
CA ASN A 66 -12.61 0.67 -0.31
C ASN A 66 -11.10 0.45 -0.37
N ALA A 67 -10.68 -0.77 0.02
CA ALA A 67 -9.29 -1.17 -0.06
C ALA A 67 -9.17 -2.60 -0.58
N MET A 68 -8.24 -2.80 -1.52
CA MET A 68 -7.83 -4.11 -1.99
C MET A 68 -6.46 -4.45 -1.42
N PHE A 69 -6.37 -5.63 -0.80
CA PHE A 69 -5.14 -6.14 -0.19
C PHE A 69 -4.61 -7.31 -1.01
N VAL A 70 -3.36 -7.25 -1.40
CA VAL A 70 -2.71 -8.30 -2.20
C VAL A 70 -1.47 -8.81 -1.49
N ASP A 71 -1.42 -10.10 -1.22
CA ASP A 71 -0.24 -10.78 -0.65
C ASP A 71 -0.16 -12.22 -1.19
N ASN A 72 1.02 -12.84 -1.17
CA ASN A 72 1.21 -14.24 -1.58
C ASN A 72 1.16 -15.22 -0.40
N SER A 73 1.30 -14.75 0.82
CA SER A 73 1.38 -15.55 2.04
C SER A 73 -0.01 -15.87 2.59
N HIS A 74 -0.38 -17.14 2.68
CA HIS A 74 -1.61 -17.56 3.34
C HIS A 74 -1.74 -17.01 4.77
N ARG A 75 -0.61 -16.91 5.49
CA ARG A 75 -0.57 -16.39 6.84
C ARG A 75 -0.87 -14.89 6.88
N ALA A 76 -0.31 -14.12 5.93
CA ALA A 76 -0.62 -12.70 5.80
C ALA A 76 -2.10 -12.49 5.50
N LEU A 77 -2.65 -13.22 4.51
CA LEU A 77 -4.07 -13.13 4.15
C LEU A 77 -5.01 -13.45 5.32
N ALA A 78 -4.67 -14.45 6.14
CA ALA A 78 -5.45 -14.79 7.33
C ALA A 78 -5.42 -13.66 8.37
N ILE A 79 -4.25 -13.01 8.56
CA ILE A 79 -4.09 -11.89 9.47
C ILE A 79 -4.84 -10.65 8.96
N ILE A 80 -4.75 -10.34 7.66
CA ILE A 80 -5.51 -9.24 7.05
C ILE A 80 -7.00 -9.43 7.31
N LYS A 81 -7.54 -10.62 7.00
CA LYS A 81 -8.96 -10.93 7.21
C LYS A 81 -9.37 -10.76 8.67
N ASN A 82 -8.57 -11.29 9.62
CA ASN A 82 -8.84 -11.14 11.05
C ASN A 82 -8.80 -9.66 11.49
N ASN A 83 -7.86 -8.88 10.97
CA ASN A 83 -7.77 -7.45 11.25
C ASN A 83 -8.97 -6.67 10.69
N LEU A 84 -9.43 -7.02 9.49
CA LEU A 84 -10.62 -6.42 8.87
C LEU A 84 -11.87 -6.68 9.71
N VAL A 85 -12.11 -7.95 10.14
CA VAL A 85 -13.19 -8.31 11.07
C VAL A 85 -13.09 -7.49 12.36
N THR A 86 -11.91 -7.46 12.98
CA THR A 86 -11.68 -6.72 14.23
C THR A 86 -11.97 -5.23 14.09
N CYS A 87 -11.76 -4.68 12.88
CA CYS A 87 -11.96 -3.27 12.58
C CYS A 87 -13.34 -2.95 11.98
N GLY A 88 -14.14 -3.94 11.58
CA GLY A 88 -15.45 -3.76 10.96
C GLY A 88 -15.39 -3.23 9.52
N TYR A 89 -14.33 -3.61 8.76
CA TYR A 89 -14.11 -3.14 7.39
C TYR A 89 -14.20 -4.24 6.32
N GLU A 90 -14.82 -5.39 6.63
CA GLU A 90 -14.91 -6.53 5.71
C GLU A 90 -15.61 -6.17 4.41
N GLU A 91 -16.76 -5.47 4.51
CA GLU A 91 -17.59 -5.10 3.36
C GLU A 91 -16.93 -4.05 2.45
N PHE A 92 -15.97 -3.30 2.98
CA PHE A 92 -15.20 -2.28 2.24
C PHE A 92 -13.87 -2.81 1.71
N SER A 93 -13.67 -4.13 1.77
CA SER A 93 -12.36 -4.72 1.53
C SER A 93 -12.40 -5.94 0.64
N MET A 94 -11.35 -6.09 -0.18
CA MET A 94 -11.09 -7.30 -0.93
C MET A 94 -9.69 -7.81 -0.61
N VAL A 95 -9.56 -9.12 -0.33
CA VAL A 95 -8.28 -9.75 0.00
C VAL A 95 -7.97 -10.80 -1.06
N ILE A 96 -6.88 -10.59 -1.80
CA ILE A 96 -6.48 -11.40 -2.95
C ILE A 96 -5.14 -12.07 -2.68
N LYS A 97 -5.05 -13.37 -2.98
CA LYS A 97 -3.79 -14.09 -3.04
C LYS A 97 -3.18 -13.94 -4.42
N ALA A 98 -2.02 -13.30 -4.51
CA ALA A 98 -1.27 -13.21 -5.76
C ALA A 98 0.24 -13.15 -5.51
N LYS A 99 1.01 -13.73 -6.44
CA LYS A 99 2.48 -13.67 -6.42
C LYS A 99 2.92 -12.45 -7.23
N LEU A 100 3.20 -11.36 -6.53
CA LEU A 100 3.67 -10.12 -7.14
C LEU A 100 5.15 -10.25 -7.60
N PRO A 101 5.54 -9.51 -8.64
CA PRO A 101 4.77 -8.52 -9.40
C PRO A 101 3.81 -9.08 -10.46
N ASN A 102 4.06 -10.30 -10.96
CA ASN A 102 3.42 -10.82 -12.18
C ASN A 102 2.00 -11.38 -11.97
N GLY A 103 1.67 -11.75 -10.74
CA GLY A 103 0.41 -12.42 -10.41
C GLY A 103 -0.75 -11.49 -10.09
N LEU A 104 -0.62 -10.18 -10.33
CA LEU A 104 -1.71 -9.25 -10.08
C LEU A 104 -2.89 -9.53 -11.06
N PRO A 105 -4.08 -9.86 -10.57
CA PRO A 105 -5.21 -10.20 -11.43
C PRO A 105 -5.68 -8.97 -12.24
N HIS A 106 -6.55 -9.21 -13.23
CA HIS A 106 -7.26 -8.14 -13.90
C HIS A 106 -8.33 -7.58 -12.95
N ILE A 107 -8.06 -6.39 -12.42
CA ILE A 107 -8.91 -5.77 -11.38
C ILE A 107 -10.28 -5.39 -11.93
N GLN A 108 -10.41 -5.22 -13.23
CA GLN A 108 -11.70 -5.04 -13.91
C GLN A 108 -12.67 -6.17 -13.59
N ASP A 109 -12.17 -7.40 -13.36
CA ASP A 109 -12.99 -8.56 -13.00
C ASP A 109 -13.65 -8.42 -11.63
N PHE A 110 -13.22 -7.46 -10.80
CA PHE A 110 -13.71 -7.23 -9.44
C PHE A 110 -14.54 -5.95 -9.28
N GLY A 111 -14.77 -5.19 -10.34
CA GLY A 111 -15.58 -3.97 -10.31
C GLY A 111 -14.96 -2.79 -9.53
N TYR A 112 -13.66 -2.88 -9.17
CA TYR A 112 -13.01 -1.84 -8.36
C TYR A 112 -12.55 -0.63 -9.18
N GLY A 113 -12.43 -0.72 -10.49
CA GLY A 113 -11.89 0.36 -11.31
C GLY A 113 -10.42 0.66 -11.01
N GLN A 114 -9.98 1.90 -11.29
CA GLN A 114 -8.62 2.36 -11.03
C GLN A 114 -8.44 2.79 -9.57
N PHE A 115 -7.20 2.76 -9.06
CA PHE A 115 -6.86 3.12 -7.68
C PHE A 115 -6.29 4.52 -7.57
N ASP A 116 -6.70 5.22 -6.52
CA ASP A 116 -6.31 6.60 -6.23
C ASP A 116 -5.05 6.65 -5.35
N VAL A 117 -4.84 5.63 -4.50
CA VAL A 117 -3.62 5.47 -3.70
C VAL A 117 -3.15 4.02 -3.76
N VAL A 118 -1.86 3.83 -4.05
CA VAL A 118 -1.23 2.50 -4.09
C VAL A 118 -0.05 2.47 -3.11
N PHE A 119 -0.05 1.49 -2.21
CA PHE A 119 1.09 1.18 -1.35
C PHE A 119 1.88 0.02 -1.92
N ILE A 120 3.21 0.13 -1.91
CA ILE A 120 4.15 -0.90 -2.39
C ILE A 120 5.23 -1.07 -1.32
N ASP A 121 5.11 -2.10 -0.48
CA ASP A 121 6.06 -2.44 0.60
C ASP A 121 6.61 -3.88 0.43
N PRO A 122 7.46 -4.10 -0.58
CA PRO A 122 7.99 -5.43 -0.89
C PRO A 122 9.11 -5.83 0.08
N PRO A 123 9.41 -7.13 0.20
CA PRO A 123 10.61 -7.57 0.90
C PRO A 123 11.87 -6.98 0.25
N TYR A 124 12.74 -6.39 1.07
CA TYR A 124 13.92 -5.66 0.63
C TYR A 124 14.89 -6.51 -0.20
N GLY A 125 15.57 -5.86 -1.17
CA GLY A 125 16.62 -6.47 -1.98
C GLY A 125 16.14 -7.55 -2.97
N LYS A 126 14.86 -7.59 -3.30
CA LYS A 126 14.28 -8.56 -4.25
C LYS A 126 14.02 -7.98 -5.64
N GLY A 127 14.24 -6.69 -5.85
CA GLY A 127 14.00 -6.03 -7.14
C GLY A 127 12.53 -5.99 -7.55
N TYR A 128 11.57 -6.04 -6.60
CA TYR A 128 10.15 -6.15 -6.92
C TYR A 128 9.48 -4.80 -7.21
N ILE A 129 10.09 -3.67 -6.82
CA ILE A 129 9.46 -2.34 -6.92
C ILE A 129 9.14 -2.01 -8.37
N TRP A 130 10.13 -1.98 -9.25
CA TRP A 130 9.96 -1.58 -10.66
C TRP A 130 9.08 -2.53 -11.45
N PRO A 131 9.26 -3.86 -11.38
CA PRO A 131 8.33 -4.78 -12.03
C PRO A 131 6.89 -4.62 -11.54
N THR A 132 6.67 -4.27 -10.27
CA THR A 132 5.34 -4.01 -9.73
C THR A 132 4.74 -2.74 -10.32
N ILE A 133 5.50 -1.63 -10.35
CA ILE A 133 5.08 -0.37 -10.96
C ILE A 133 4.77 -0.56 -12.45
N HIS A 134 5.64 -1.25 -13.17
CA HIS A 134 5.42 -1.57 -14.59
C HIS A 134 4.12 -2.38 -14.81
N THR A 135 3.83 -3.33 -13.93
CA THR A 135 2.59 -4.11 -13.98
C THR A 135 1.36 -3.21 -13.74
N LEU A 136 1.42 -2.28 -12.79
CA LEU A 136 0.35 -1.32 -12.52
C LEU A 136 0.04 -0.44 -13.72
N LEU A 137 1.08 0.09 -14.37
CA LEU A 137 0.96 0.92 -15.56
C LEU A 137 0.38 0.14 -16.75
N ASN A 138 0.95 -1.03 -17.07
CA ASN A 138 0.50 -1.87 -18.18
C ASN A 138 -0.94 -2.34 -18.05
N LYS A 139 -1.37 -2.62 -16.80
CA LYS A 139 -2.75 -3.02 -16.51
C LYS A 139 -3.69 -1.83 -16.33
N LYS A 140 -3.21 -0.60 -16.48
CA LYS A 140 -3.97 0.65 -16.33
C LYS A 140 -4.73 0.73 -15.00
N LEU A 141 -4.06 0.34 -13.91
CA LEU A 141 -4.67 0.26 -12.57
C LEU A 141 -4.63 1.57 -11.80
N LEU A 142 -3.88 2.55 -12.28
CA LEU A 142 -3.69 3.85 -11.65
C LEU A 142 -4.74 4.84 -12.16
N ALA A 143 -5.45 5.48 -11.23
CA ALA A 143 -6.32 6.62 -11.57
C ALA A 143 -5.48 7.83 -12.00
N GLU A 144 -6.10 8.77 -12.69
CA GLU A 144 -5.52 10.08 -12.95
C GLU A 144 -5.22 10.75 -11.60
N ASP A 145 -4.07 11.40 -11.46
CA ASP A 145 -3.56 12.00 -10.21
C ASP A 145 -3.39 11.02 -9.04
N SER A 146 -3.32 9.73 -9.32
CA SER A 146 -3.08 8.73 -8.27
C SER A 146 -1.72 8.91 -7.61
N ARG A 147 -1.64 8.52 -6.35
CA ARG A 147 -0.43 8.60 -5.51
C ARG A 147 0.10 7.20 -5.23
N ILE A 148 1.39 7.01 -5.45
CA ILE A 148 2.06 5.74 -5.16
C ILE A 148 3.06 5.97 -4.04
N VAL A 149 2.93 5.20 -2.98
CA VAL A 149 3.82 5.22 -1.82
C VAL A 149 4.65 3.95 -1.83
N VAL A 150 5.96 4.11 -1.96
CA VAL A 150 6.90 2.98 -2.05
C VAL A 150 7.78 2.96 -0.81
N GLU A 151 7.74 1.87 -0.05
CA GLU A 151 8.70 1.61 1.03
C GLU A 151 9.90 0.82 0.51
N SER A 152 11.10 1.23 0.90
CA SER A 152 12.35 0.56 0.57
C SER A 152 13.37 0.67 1.68
N SER A 153 14.46 -0.09 1.57
CA SER A 153 15.62 0.08 2.45
C SER A 153 16.51 1.22 1.96
N LYS A 154 17.12 1.98 2.88
CA LYS A 154 18.14 2.99 2.57
C LYS A 154 19.33 2.40 1.81
N ASN A 155 19.62 1.11 2.01
CA ASN A 155 20.70 0.39 1.34
C ASN A 155 20.19 -0.37 0.09
N ALA A 156 18.96 -0.08 -0.39
CA ALA A 156 18.48 -0.67 -1.62
C ALA A 156 19.36 -0.22 -2.79
N THR A 157 19.84 -1.18 -3.57
CA THR A 157 20.66 -0.94 -4.75
C THR A 157 19.83 -0.51 -5.96
N ASP A 158 18.51 -0.64 -5.88
CA ASP A 158 17.60 -0.26 -6.95
C ASP A 158 17.52 1.28 -7.02
N PRO A 159 17.97 1.91 -8.10
CA PRO A 159 17.83 3.35 -8.25
C PRO A 159 16.35 3.73 -8.29
N PHE A 160 16.00 4.80 -7.58
CA PHE A 160 14.67 5.40 -7.69
C PHE A 160 14.72 6.49 -8.76
N PRO A 161 14.23 6.26 -9.97
CA PRO A 161 14.19 7.31 -10.97
C PRO A 161 13.30 8.46 -10.48
N ILE A 162 13.70 9.66 -10.83
CA ILE A 162 12.93 10.88 -10.54
C ILE A 162 11.63 10.86 -11.34
N ASP A 163 11.72 10.40 -12.58
CA ASP A 163 10.60 10.27 -13.51
C ASP A 163 10.63 8.88 -14.17
N PHE A 164 9.46 8.24 -14.23
CA PHE A 164 9.28 6.94 -14.88
C PHE A 164 7.91 6.87 -15.55
N TYR A 165 7.88 6.94 -16.88
CA TYR A 165 6.65 7.18 -17.65
C TYR A 165 5.92 8.42 -17.11
N ASN A 166 4.64 8.29 -16.78
CA ASN A 166 3.81 9.36 -16.23
C ASN A 166 3.92 9.50 -14.70
N LEU A 167 4.89 8.81 -14.08
CA LEU A 167 5.12 8.87 -12.63
C LEU A 167 6.26 9.81 -12.32
N GLN A 168 5.99 10.82 -11.51
CA GLN A 168 6.98 11.77 -11.02
C GLN A 168 7.21 11.59 -9.51
N LEU A 169 8.48 11.47 -9.11
CA LEU A 169 8.86 11.47 -7.70
C LEU A 169 8.63 12.85 -7.10
N LYS A 170 7.74 12.93 -6.14
CA LYS A 170 7.38 14.20 -5.45
C LYS A 170 8.14 14.43 -4.17
N LEU A 171 8.40 13.36 -3.42
CA LEU A 171 9.00 13.48 -2.11
C LEU A 171 9.68 12.17 -1.71
N THR A 172 10.84 12.28 -1.07
CA THR A 172 11.53 11.19 -0.41
C THR A 172 11.69 11.52 1.08
N LYS A 173 11.35 10.57 1.95
CA LYS A 173 11.55 10.67 3.41
C LYS A 173 12.32 9.46 3.92
N SER A 174 13.27 9.70 4.80
CA SER A 174 14.10 8.66 5.43
C SER A 174 13.77 8.53 6.93
N TYR A 175 13.59 7.29 7.38
CA TYR A 175 13.30 6.94 8.77
C TYR A 175 14.22 5.79 9.20
N GLY A 176 15.40 6.14 9.71
CA GLY A 176 16.44 5.17 10.03
C GLY A 176 16.91 4.43 8.78
N SER A 177 16.67 3.13 8.71
CA SER A 177 16.99 2.28 7.55
C SER A 177 15.87 2.20 6.50
N THR A 178 14.72 2.81 6.74
CA THR A 178 13.56 2.83 5.83
C THR A 178 13.54 4.12 5.03
N VAL A 179 13.24 4.02 3.75
CA VAL A 179 13.01 5.16 2.84
C VAL A 179 11.60 5.03 2.27
N ILE A 180 10.85 6.12 2.30
CA ILE A 180 9.52 6.22 1.69
C ILE A 180 9.59 7.21 0.56
N ASN A 181 9.23 6.76 -0.64
CA ASN A 181 9.12 7.57 -1.84
C ASN A 181 7.65 7.76 -2.21
N PHE A 182 7.29 9.00 -2.50
CA PHE A 182 5.94 9.39 -2.94
C PHE A 182 6.00 9.79 -4.40
N TYR A 183 5.26 9.08 -5.23
CA TYR A 183 5.08 9.40 -6.64
C TYR A 183 3.65 9.87 -6.90
N SER A 184 3.50 10.74 -7.89
CA SER A 184 2.20 11.06 -8.48
C SER A 184 2.17 10.62 -9.94
N ASN A 185 1.02 10.10 -10.36
CA ASN A 185 0.73 9.75 -11.74
C ASN A 185 0.05 10.93 -12.42
N TYR A 186 0.63 11.43 -13.50
CA TYR A 186 0.09 12.54 -14.28
C TYR A 186 -0.38 12.04 -15.63
N LYS A 187 -1.41 12.67 -16.16
CA LYS A 187 -1.78 12.50 -17.55
C LYS A 187 -0.78 13.26 -18.40
N GLU A 188 -0.19 12.60 -19.42
CA GLU A 188 0.46 13.34 -20.50
C GLU A 188 -0.59 14.23 -21.17
N MET A 189 -0.28 15.54 -21.25
CA MET A 189 -1.09 16.50 -22.01
C MET A 189 -0.88 16.26 -23.50
#